data_7644eee15e2d4010fea1b85f82e8c19d
#
_entry.id   7644eee15e2d4010fea1b85f82e8c19d
#
_cell.length_a   1.000
_cell.length_b   1.000
_cell.length_c   1.000
_cell.angle_alpha   90.00
_cell.angle_beta   90.00
_cell.angle_gamma   90.00
#
_symmetry.space_group_name_H-M   'P 1'
#
loop_
_entity.id
_entity.type
_entity.pdbx_description
1 polymer ?
#
loop_
_entity_poly.entity_id
_entity_poly.type
_entity_poly.pdbx_seq_one_letter_code
_entity_poly.pdbx_strand_id
1 'polypeptide(L)'
;GLPAIAGLHFHQKILHLLAAFPYMHAPTVALAVGSLLLVVYTPRVPFLRRLPGPLVAMLVATACQTTLHLQGVATIGTQFGGIPRGFPAPAWPDLTVSDALRLIGPAFTIAMLGAIESLLSAVVADGMAGTRHDSNQELIGQGIANVLAPVFGGFAATGAIARTATNVRNGGSSPIAGMTHSLTLVLVIVALAPLASNVP
;
A
#
# COMPACT_ATOMS: atom_id res chain seq x y z
N GLY A 1 -20.91 16.90 -1.13
CA GLY A 1 -20.36 15.58 -1.39
C GLY A 1 -21.01 14.99 -2.64
N LEU A 2 -20.24 14.29 -3.46
CA LEU A 2 -20.78 13.57 -4.61
C LEU A 2 -21.75 12.48 -4.12
N PRO A 3 -22.90 12.27 -4.81
CA PRO A 3 -23.81 11.20 -4.47
C PRO A 3 -23.11 9.84 -4.54
N ALA A 4 -23.52 8.91 -3.69
CA ALA A 4 -22.93 7.58 -3.63
C ALA A 4 -23.00 6.88 -5.00
N ILE A 5 -21.85 6.56 -5.57
CA ILE A 5 -21.72 5.91 -6.88
C ILE A 5 -21.84 4.36 -6.74
N ALA A 6 -22.20 3.88 -5.56
CA ALA A 6 -22.39 2.47 -5.29
C ALA A 6 -23.61 1.92 -6.09
N GLY A 7 -23.40 0.81 -6.81
CA GLY A 7 -24.47 0.14 -7.57
C GLY A 7 -24.63 0.58 -9.03
N LEU A 8 -23.93 1.62 -9.50
CA LEU A 8 -24.00 2.06 -10.89
C LEU A 8 -23.12 1.21 -11.83
N HIS A 9 -23.60 1.01 -13.07
CA HIS A 9 -22.79 0.42 -14.13
C HIS A 9 -21.62 1.34 -14.52
N PHE A 10 -20.55 0.78 -15.08
CA PHE A 10 -19.31 1.50 -15.43
C PHE A 10 -19.56 2.81 -16.23
N HIS A 11 -20.38 2.74 -17.28
CA HIS A 11 -20.71 3.91 -18.10
C HIS A 11 -21.46 5.01 -17.33
N GLN A 12 -22.34 4.62 -16.41
CA GLN A 12 -23.06 5.57 -15.54
C GLN A 12 -22.10 6.28 -14.59
N LYS A 13 -21.11 5.54 -14.04
CA LYS A 13 -20.05 6.13 -13.19
C LYS A 13 -19.25 7.19 -13.96
N ILE A 14 -18.91 6.93 -15.21
CA ILE A 14 -18.21 7.91 -16.06
C ILE A 14 -19.04 9.16 -16.28
N LEU A 15 -20.33 9.00 -16.64
CA LEU A 15 -21.24 10.14 -16.84
C LEU A 15 -21.40 10.98 -15.57
N HIS A 16 -21.52 10.33 -14.39
CA HIS A 16 -21.58 11.04 -13.11
C HIS A 16 -20.29 11.79 -12.80
N LEU A 17 -19.13 11.20 -13.10
CA LEU A 17 -17.84 11.86 -12.94
C LEU A 17 -17.68 13.08 -13.85
N LEU A 18 -18.12 12.96 -15.11
CA LEU A 18 -18.12 14.09 -16.05
C LEU A 18 -19.07 15.19 -15.60
N ALA A 19 -20.26 14.85 -15.13
CA ALA A 19 -21.21 15.81 -14.58
C ALA A 19 -20.72 16.51 -13.30
N ALA A 20 -19.82 15.85 -12.55
CA ALA A 20 -19.20 16.41 -11.35
C ALA A 20 -18.01 17.34 -11.63
N PHE A 21 -17.55 17.41 -12.88
CA PHE A 21 -16.40 18.22 -13.28
C PHE A 21 -16.49 19.70 -12.86
N PRO A 22 -17.65 20.39 -12.99
CA PRO A 22 -17.78 21.78 -12.54
C PRO A 22 -17.67 21.98 -11.02
N TYR A 23 -17.84 20.91 -10.24
CA TYR A 23 -17.79 20.94 -8.77
C TYR A 23 -16.45 20.48 -8.21
N MET A 24 -15.41 20.43 -9.04
CA MET A 24 -14.08 20.01 -8.61
C MET A 24 -13.52 21.00 -7.58
N HIS A 25 -13.00 20.44 -6.50
CA HIS A 25 -12.34 21.20 -5.45
C HIS A 25 -10.96 21.65 -5.92
N ALA A 26 -10.78 22.95 -6.18
CA ALA A 26 -9.56 23.49 -6.78
C ALA A 26 -8.27 23.12 -6.04
N PRO A 27 -8.18 23.18 -4.69
CA PRO A 27 -6.96 22.76 -3.97
C PRO A 27 -6.63 21.27 -4.18
N THR A 28 -7.62 20.39 -4.21
CA THR A 28 -7.41 18.95 -4.46
C THR A 28 -6.89 18.71 -5.87
N VAL A 29 -7.46 19.40 -6.86
CA VAL A 29 -7.00 19.29 -8.26
C VAL A 29 -5.57 19.83 -8.40
N ALA A 30 -5.27 20.97 -7.78
CA ALA A 30 -3.92 21.55 -7.80
C ALA A 30 -2.88 20.60 -7.19
N LEU A 31 -3.19 19.98 -6.04
CA LEU A 31 -2.32 18.96 -5.44
C LEU A 31 -2.16 17.73 -6.34
N ALA A 32 -3.25 17.24 -6.94
CA ALA A 32 -3.19 16.08 -7.82
C ALA A 32 -2.34 16.35 -9.07
N VAL A 33 -2.57 17.49 -9.73
CA VAL A 33 -1.79 17.89 -10.92
C VAL A 33 -0.33 18.16 -10.54
N GLY A 34 -0.08 18.87 -9.44
CA GLY A 34 1.28 19.12 -8.93
C GLY A 34 2.01 17.82 -8.61
N SER A 35 1.35 16.87 -7.96
CA SER A 35 1.90 15.54 -7.67
C SER A 35 2.21 14.76 -8.94
N LEU A 36 1.33 14.79 -9.93
CA LEU A 36 1.56 14.13 -11.22
C LEU A 36 2.78 14.74 -11.93
N LEU A 37 2.88 16.07 -11.97
CA LEU A 37 4.04 16.76 -12.55
C LEU A 37 5.33 16.38 -11.81
N LEU A 38 5.32 16.32 -10.48
CA LEU A 38 6.49 15.89 -9.70
C LEU A 38 6.89 14.45 -10.06
N VAL A 39 5.95 13.52 -10.16
CA VAL A 39 6.24 12.13 -10.55
C VAL A 39 6.90 12.06 -11.93
N VAL A 40 6.38 12.83 -12.90
CA VAL A 40 6.87 12.82 -14.29
C VAL A 40 8.24 13.50 -14.43
N TYR A 41 8.45 14.61 -13.70
CA TYR A 41 9.65 15.43 -13.87
C TYR A 41 10.79 15.09 -12.90
N THR A 42 10.53 14.48 -11.75
CA THR A 42 11.56 14.07 -10.77
C THR A 42 12.73 13.31 -11.41
N PRO A 43 12.52 12.31 -12.28
CA PRO A 43 13.64 11.58 -12.90
C PRO A 43 14.49 12.44 -13.85
N ARG A 44 13.96 13.59 -14.32
CA ARG A 44 14.65 14.51 -15.23
C ARG A 44 15.57 15.49 -14.52
N VAL A 45 15.36 15.68 -13.22
CA VAL A 45 16.18 16.59 -12.39
C VAL A 45 17.41 15.84 -11.87
N PRO A 46 18.64 16.23 -12.24
CA PRO A 46 19.85 15.47 -11.92
C PRO A 46 20.03 15.15 -10.43
N PHE A 47 19.66 16.08 -9.56
CA PHE A 47 19.76 15.92 -8.11
C PHE A 47 18.69 14.96 -7.55
N LEU A 48 17.48 14.95 -8.12
CA LEU A 48 16.34 14.16 -7.65
C LEU A 48 16.21 12.81 -8.35
N ARG A 49 16.93 12.56 -9.44
CA ARG A 49 16.78 11.33 -10.24
C ARG A 49 17.01 10.02 -9.48
N ARG A 50 17.71 10.09 -8.32
CA ARG A 50 17.93 8.94 -7.45
C ARG A 50 16.75 8.64 -6.53
N LEU A 51 15.82 9.60 -6.39
CA LEU A 51 14.65 9.44 -5.55
C LEU A 51 13.46 8.98 -6.41
N PRO A 52 12.64 8.05 -5.88
CA PRO A 52 11.39 7.67 -6.56
C PRO A 52 10.45 8.89 -6.68
N GLY A 53 9.99 9.21 -7.89
CA GLY A 53 9.08 10.33 -8.14
C GLY A 53 7.84 10.32 -7.24
N PRO A 54 7.16 9.17 -7.03
CA PRO A 54 6.03 9.09 -6.10
C PRO A 54 6.37 9.47 -4.66
N LEU A 55 7.58 9.14 -4.18
CA LEU A 55 8.03 9.54 -2.84
C LEU A 55 8.18 11.07 -2.74
N VAL A 56 8.81 11.69 -3.74
CA VAL A 56 8.96 13.15 -3.78
C VAL A 56 7.59 13.83 -3.83
N ALA A 57 6.68 13.35 -4.68
CA ALA A 57 5.33 13.89 -4.79
C ALA A 57 4.57 13.79 -3.45
N MET A 58 4.63 12.63 -2.79
CA MET A 58 4.00 12.42 -1.49
C MET A 58 4.55 13.38 -0.43
N LEU A 59 5.87 13.51 -0.31
CA LEU A 59 6.49 14.40 0.66
C LEU A 59 6.14 15.88 0.42
N VAL A 60 6.17 16.32 -0.83
CA VAL A 60 5.81 17.70 -1.21
C VAL A 60 4.34 17.96 -0.95
N ALA A 61 3.44 17.06 -1.37
CA ALA A 61 2.01 17.22 -1.14
C ALA A 61 1.68 17.25 0.36
N THR A 62 2.32 16.39 1.17
CA THR A 62 2.16 16.40 2.63
C THR A 62 2.68 17.69 3.24
N ALA A 63 3.84 18.16 2.81
CA ALA A 63 4.39 19.46 3.27
C ALA A 63 3.46 20.62 2.90
N CYS A 64 2.94 20.66 1.66
CA CYS A 64 1.97 21.67 1.25
C CYS A 64 0.70 21.60 2.10
N GLN A 65 0.16 20.41 2.34
CA GLN A 65 -1.04 20.26 3.19
C GLN A 65 -0.79 20.70 4.63
N THR A 66 0.37 20.35 5.20
CA THR A 66 0.73 20.69 6.58
C THR A 66 0.97 22.18 6.77
N THR A 67 1.56 22.86 5.77
CA THR A 67 1.92 24.29 5.87
C THR A 67 0.78 25.21 5.46
N LEU A 68 0.05 24.87 4.41
CA LEU A 68 -1.01 25.71 3.84
C LEU A 68 -2.40 25.42 4.44
N HIS A 69 -2.52 24.33 5.21
CA HIS A 69 -3.79 23.89 5.83
C HIS A 69 -4.97 23.93 4.85
N LEU A 70 -4.79 23.35 3.65
CA LEU A 70 -5.75 23.41 2.56
C LEU A 70 -7.08 22.79 3.02
N GLN A 71 -8.09 23.63 3.17
CA GLN A 71 -9.43 23.18 3.62
C GLN A 71 -10.11 22.32 2.55
N GLY A 72 -10.83 21.29 2.99
CA GLY A 72 -11.56 20.39 2.11
C GLY A 72 -10.72 19.37 1.36
N VAL A 73 -9.39 19.37 1.51
CA VAL A 73 -8.53 18.30 1.02
C VAL A 73 -8.60 17.14 2.00
N ALA A 74 -9.05 15.98 1.50
CA ALA A 74 -9.09 14.76 2.31
C ALA A 74 -7.67 14.27 2.58
N THR A 75 -7.36 13.96 3.84
CA THR A 75 -6.09 13.35 4.27
C THR A 75 -6.35 11.99 4.90
N ILE A 76 -5.31 11.18 5.09
CA ILE A 76 -5.43 9.93 5.84
C ILE A 76 -6.05 10.17 7.22
N GLY A 77 -5.65 11.26 7.89
CA GLY A 77 -6.20 11.63 9.19
C GLY A 77 -7.69 11.94 9.17
N THR A 78 -8.15 12.69 8.15
CA THR A 78 -9.56 13.09 8.05
C THR A 78 -10.48 11.98 7.56
N GLN A 79 -9.97 11.05 6.75
CA GLN A 79 -10.76 9.95 6.18
C GLN A 79 -10.81 8.72 7.09
N PHE A 80 -9.72 8.42 7.77
CA PHE A 80 -9.56 7.16 8.51
C PHE A 80 -9.32 7.37 10.02
N GLY A 81 -9.40 8.60 10.52
CA GLY A 81 -9.15 8.91 11.93
C GLY A 81 -7.67 8.92 12.31
N GLY A 82 -6.77 8.86 11.31
CA GLY A 82 -5.32 8.86 11.50
C GLY A 82 -4.71 7.47 11.55
N ILE A 83 -3.39 7.44 11.69
CA ILE A 83 -2.62 6.20 11.83
C ILE A 83 -2.40 5.97 13.33
N PRO A 84 -2.78 4.79 13.89
CA PRO A 84 -2.53 4.47 15.28
C PRO A 84 -1.03 4.61 15.61
N ARG A 85 -0.74 5.27 16.73
CA ARG A 85 0.63 5.44 17.21
C ARG A 85 1.03 4.22 18.02
N GLY A 86 2.07 3.55 17.60
CA GLY A 86 2.62 2.43 18.33
C GLY A 86 2.39 1.08 17.66
N PHE A 87 3.04 0.08 18.21
CA PHE A 87 2.90 -1.29 17.75
C PHE A 87 1.57 -1.86 18.25
N PRO A 88 0.77 -2.54 17.43
CA PRO A 88 -0.47 -3.13 17.88
C PRO A 88 -0.18 -4.16 18.98
N ALA A 89 -0.98 -4.12 20.05
CA ALA A 89 -0.88 -5.14 21.09
C ALA A 89 -1.28 -6.50 20.51
N PRO A 90 -0.51 -7.57 20.79
CA PRO A 90 -0.86 -8.89 20.34
C PRO A 90 -2.18 -9.33 21.00
N ALA A 91 -3.11 -9.81 20.19
CA ALA A 91 -4.38 -10.34 20.62
C ALA A 91 -4.74 -11.58 19.79
N TRP A 92 -5.22 -12.62 20.45
CA TRP A 92 -5.74 -13.78 19.73
C TRP A 92 -7.12 -13.45 19.16
N PRO A 93 -7.41 -13.84 17.92
CA PRO A 93 -8.75 -13.72 17.37
C PRO A 93 -9.74 -14.54 18.21
N ASP A 94 -10.84 -13.90 18.62
CA ASP A 94 -11.91 -14.59 19.34
C ASP A 94 -12.80 -15.30 18.31
N LEU A 95 -12.50 -16.57 18.07
CA LEU A 95 -13.18 -17.41 17.08
C LEU A 95 -13.88 -18.57 17.75
N THR A 96 -15.17 -18.70 17.49
CA THR A 96 -15.92 -19.90 17.85
C THR A 96 -15.64 -21.04 16.84
N VAL A 97 -15.90 -22.30 17.26
CA VAL A 97 -15.79 -23.47 16.34
C VAL A 97 -16.71 -23.30 15.14
N SER A 98 -17.89 -22.72 15.33
CA SER A 98 -18.83 -22.48 14.22
C SER A 98 -18.30 -21.45 13.23
N ASP A 99 -17.59 -20.41 13.70
CA ASP A 99 -16.95 -19.43 12.82
C ASP A 99 -15.80 -20.04 12.06
N ALA A 100 -14.97 -20.85 12.72
CA ALA A 100 -13.89 -21.58 12.07
C ALA A 100 -14.39 -22.46 10.94
N LEU A 101 -15.46 -23.23 11.17
CA LEU A 101 -16.04 -24.08 10.14
C LEU A 101 -16.61 -23.31 8.94
N ARG A 102 -17.25 -22.16 9.17
CA ARG A 102 -17.76 -21.28 8.11
C ARG A 102 -16.64 -20.64 7.29
N LEU A 103 -15.49 -20.37 7.91
CA LEU A 103 -14.36 -19.68 7.28
C LEU A 103 -13.43 -20.63 6.51
N ILE A 104 -13.56 -21.97 6.63
CA ILE A 104 -12.67 -22.94 5.94
C ILE A 104 -12.63 -22.68 4.42
N GLY A 105 -13.79 -22.53 3.78
CA GLY A 105 -13.86 -22.31 2.33
C GLY A 105 -13.19 -20.99 1.89
N PRO A 106 -13.59 -19.84 2.44
CA PRO A 106 -12.91 -18.58 2.18
C PRO A 106 -11.41 -18.59 2.53
N ALA A 107 -11.02 -19.20 3.66
CA ALA A 107 -9.64 -19.30 4.07
C ALA A 107 -8.80 -20.11 3.08
N PHE A 108 -9.33 -21.26 2.61
CA PHE A 108 -8.67 -22.07 1.57
C PHE A 108 -8.48 -21.26 0.27
N THR A 109 -9.50 -20.54 -0.15
CA THR A 109 -9.44 -19.71 -1.36
C THR A 109 -8.35 -18.64 -1.24
N ILE A 110 -8.30 -17.95 -0.11
CA ILE A 110 -7.28 -16.90 0.15
C ILE A 110 -5.88 -17.54 0.24
N ALA A 111 -5.74 -18.69 0.90
CA ALA A 111 -4.47 -19.40 1.00
C ALA A 111 -3.94 -19.84 -0.37
N MET A 112 -4.80 -20.40 -1.22
CA MET A 112 -4.42 -20.80 -2.58
C MET A 112 -4.04 -19.59 -3.44
N LEU A 113 -4.82 -18.50 -3.37
CA LEU A 113 -4.50 -17.25 -4.09
C LEU A 113 -3.17 -16.68 -3.61
N GLY A 114 -2.96 -16.61 -2.30
CA GLY A 114 -1.71 -16.12 -1.71
C GLY A 114 -0.50 -16.97 -2.10
N ALA A 115 -0.64 -18.30 -2.11
CA ALA A 115 0.42 -19.21 -2.53
C ALA A 115 0.81 -19.01 -4.00
N ILE A 116 -0.19 -18.93 -4.89
CA ILE A 116 0.04 -18.70 -6.33
C ILE A 116 0.73 -17.35 -6.55
N GLU A 117 0.25 -16.29 -5.91
CA GLU A 117 0.79 -14.94 -6.08
C GLU A 117 2.22 -14.81 -5.52
N SER A 118 2.51 -15.43 -4.36
CA SER A 118 3.85 -15.46 -3.77
C SER A 118 4.83 -16.18 -4.69
N LEU A 119 4.49 -17.39 -5.17
CA LEU A 119 5.35 -18.13 -6.10
C LEU A 119 5.52 -17.41 -7.43
N LEU A 120 4.47 -16.76 -7.95
CA LEU A 120 4.58 -15.96 -9.17
C LEU A 120 5.53 -14.77 -8.97
N SER A 121 5.46 -14.11 -7.82
CA SER A 121 6.39 -13.03 -7.44
C SER A 121 7.84 -13.52 -7.39
N ALA A 122 8.08 -14.70 -6.81
CA ALA A 122 9.39 -15.33 -6.73
C ALA A 122 9.94 -15.72 -8.14
N VAL A 123 9.08 -16.30 -9.01
CA VAL A 123 9.45 -16.61 -10.40
C VAL A 123 9.83 -15.36 -11.19
N VAL A 124 9.09 -14.25 -11.00
CA VAL A 124 9.44 -12.98 -11.65
C VAL A 124 10.78 -12.45 -11.14
N ALA A 125 11.06 -12.55 -9.84
CA ALA A 125 12.35 -12.16 -9.27
C ALA A 125 13.49 -13.00 -9.85
N ASP A 126 13.33 -14.32 -9.94
CA ASP A 126 14.30 -15.23 -10.53
C ASP A 126 14.61 -14.90 -11.98
N GLY A 127 13.57 -14.67 -12.78
CA GLY A 127 13.72 -14.28 -14.19
C GLY A 127 14.48 -12.97 -14.37
N MET A 128 14.36 -12.04 -13.42
CA MET A 128 15.06 -10.75 -13.46
C MET A 128 16.48 -10.81 -12.90
N ALA A 129 16.71 -11.62 -11.87
CA ALA A 129 17.98 -11.71 -11.16
C ALA A 129 18.88 -12.85 -11.65
N GLY A 130 18.37 -13.76 -12.47
CA GLY A 130 19.10 -14.95 -12.89
C GLY A 130 19.31 -15.97 -11.75
N THR A 131 18.42 -15.96 -10.77
CA THR A 131 18.47 -16.85 -9.58
C THR A 131 17.45 -17.97 -9.69
N ARG A 132 17.38 -18.80 -8.67
CA ARG A 132 16.34 -19.82 -8.50
C ARG A 132 15.94 -19.91 -7.04
N HIS A 133 14.67 -19.67 -6.75
CA HIS A 133 14.13 -19.78 -5.40
C HIS A 133 13.79 -21.22 -5.02
N ASP A 134 13.66 -21.48 -3.72
CA ASP A 134 13.05 -22.69 -3.18
C ASP A 134 11.57 -22.42 -2.90
N SER A 135 10.70 -22.99 -3.72
CA SER A 135 9.23 -22.80 -3.62
C SER A 135 8.66 -23.27 -2.28
N ASN A 136 9.24 -24.31 -1.66
CA ASN A 136 8.77 -24.80 -0.37
C ASN A 136 9.11 -23.82 0.74
N GLN A 137 10.34 -23.29 0.75
CA GLN A 137 10.75 -22.28 1.72
C GLN A 137 9.93 -21.00 1.59
N GLU A 138 9.65 -20.57 0.36
CA GLU A 138 8.77 -19.42 0.09
C GLU A 138 7.39 -19.62 0.70
N LEU A 139 6.73 -20.76 0.44
CA LEU A 139 5.40 -21.06 0.97
C LEU A 139 5.39 -21.24 2.49
N ILE A 140 6.44 -21.81 3.08
CA ILE A 140 6.57 -21.93 4.53
C ILE A 140 6.67 -20.54 5.15
N GLY A 141 7.55 -19.68 4.61
CA GLY A 141 7.69 -18.29 5.07
C GLY A 141 6.39 -17.50 4.98
N GLN A 142 5.70 -17.61 3.85
CA GLN A 142 4.40 -17.00 3.61
C GLN A 142 3.35 -17.50 4.62
N GLY A 143 3.31 -18.81 4.88
CA GLY A 143 2.38 -19.42 5.84
C GLY A 143 2.63 -18.91 7.25
N ILE A 144 3.88 -18.90 7.72
CA ILE A 144 4.25 -18.40 9.05
C ILE A 144 3.85 -16.93 9.19
N ALA A 145 4.14 -16.10 8.18
CA ALA A 145 3.79 -14.69 8.19
C ALA A 145 2.27 -14.48 8.33
N ASN A 146 1.46 -15.27 7.60
CA ASN A 146 0.00 -15.18 7.63
C ASN A 146 -0.65 -15.79 8.89
N VAL A 147 0.04 -16.65 9.61
CA VAL A 147 -0.38 -17.11 10.96
C VAL A 147 -0.10 -16.03 12.00
N LEU A 148 1.02 -15.32 11.88
CA LEU A 148 1.41 -14.30 12.86
C LEU A 148 0.69 -12.96 12.64
N ALA A 149 0.39 -12.58 11.40
CA ALA A 149 -0.22 -11.29 11.08
C ALA A 149 -1.52 -11.00 11.87
N PRO A 150 -2.50 -11.92 11.96
CA PRO A 150 -3.74 -11.69 12.71
C PRO A 150 -3.53 -11.46 14.21
N VAL A 151 -2.49 -12.03 14.81
CA VAL A 151 -2.15 -11.82 16.23
C VAL A 151 -1.84 -10.34 16.50
N PHE A 152 -1.35 -9.62 15.51
CA PHE A 152 -1.09 -8.18 15.57
C PHE A 152 -2.16 -7.34 14.85
N GLY A 153 -3.35 -7.88 14.65
CA GLY A 153 -4.46 -7.18 13.99
C GLY A 153 -4.29 -7.02 12.48
N GLY A 154 -3.34 -7.74 11.87
CA GLY A 154 -3.15 -7.76 10.43
C GLY A 154 -4.14 -8.70 9.73
N PHE A 155 -4.15 -8.66 8.42
CA PHE A 155 -4.92 -9.57 7.56
C PHE A 155 -3.97 -10.34 6.63
N ALA A 156 -4.50 -11.37 5.96
CA ALA A 156 -3.73 -12.20 5.06
C ALA A 156 -3.07 -11.37 3.96
N ALA A 157 -1.78 -11.57 3.75
CA ALA A 157 -0.97 -10.85 2.77
C ALA A 157 -0.12 -11.82 1.95
N THR A 158 0.36 -11.36 0.80
CA THR A 158 1.21 -12.13 -0.10
C THR A 158 2.29 -11.27 -0.74
N GLY A 159 3.20 -11.88 -1.48
CA GLY A 159 4.24 -11.18 -2.23
C GLY A 159 3.65 -10.28 -3.31
N ALA A 160 4.15 -9.05 -3.42
CA ALA A 160 3.69 -8.11 -4.43
C ALA A 160 4.69 -8.06 -5.59
N ILE A 161 4.29 -8.58 -6.77
CA ILE A 161 5.13 -8.69 -7.98
C ILE A 161 5.80 -7.35 -8.33
N ALA A 162 5.03 -6.25 -8.37
CA ALA A 162 5.56 -4.94 -8.72
C ALA A 162 6.61 -4.44 -7.73
N ARG A 163 6.42 -4.70 -6.43
CA ARG A 163 7.36 -4.34 -5.37
C ARG A 163 8.64 -5.18 -5.47
N THR A 164 8.49 -6.48 -5.67
CA THR A 164 9.59 -7.42 -5.87
C THR A 164 10.42 -7.03 -7.09
N ALA A 165 9.79 -6.79 -8.23
CA ALA A 165 10.45 -6.34 -9.45
C ALA A 165 11.19 -5.01 -9.26
N THR A 166 10.60 -4.06 -8.53
CA THR A 166 11.24 -2.78 -8.21
C THR A 166 12.46 -2.99 -7.32
N ASN A 167 12.38 -3.86 -6.32
CA ASN A 167 13.50 -4.19 -5.44
C ASN A 167 14.67 -4.78 -6.22
N VAL A 168 14.42 -5.77 -7.08
CA VAL A 168 15.45 -6.42 -7.91
C VAL A 168 16.07 -5.40 -8.87
N ARG A 169 15.28 -4.56 -9.54
CA ARG A 169 15.79 -3.51 -10.45
C ARG A 169 16.70 -2.50 -9.75
N ASN A 170 16.47 -2.25 -8.46
CA ASN A 170 17.30 -1.36 -7.64
C ASN A 170 18.46 -2.08 -6.94
N GLY A 171 18.76 -3.32 -7.32
CA GLY A 171 19.91 -4.07 -6.81
C GLY A 171 19.65 -4.87 -5.54
N GLY A 172 18.40 -5.03 -5.13
CA GLY A 172 18.04 -5.92 -4.02
C GLY A 172 18.30 -7.37 -4.39
N SER A 173 19.28 -7.99 -3.72
CA SER A 173 19.76 -9.35 -3.99
C SER A 173 19.65 -10.29 -2.80
N SER A 174 19.09 -9.83 -1.68
CA SER A 174 19.00 -10.61 -0.46
C SER A 174 17.75 -10.32 0.35
N PRO A 175 17.33 -11.23 1.25
CA PRO A 175 16.20 -11.01 2.17
C PRO A 175 16.35 -9.77 3.06
N ILE A 176 17.58 -9.27 3.26
CA ILE A 176 17.86 -8.06 4.04
C ILE A 176 17.11 -6.85 3.49
N ALA A 177 16.93 -6.76 2.17
CA ALA A 177 16.16 -5.68 1.56
C ALA A 177 14.70 -5.68 2.04
N GLY A 178 14.06 -6.86 2.13
CA GLY A 178 12.71 -7.01 2.67
C GLY A 178 12.64 -6.70 4.17
N MET A 179 13.62 -7.14 4.95
CA MET A 179 13.71 -6.84 6.39
C MET A 179 13.89 -5.33 6.63
N THR A 180 14.75 -4.68 5.86
CA THR A 180 14.94 -3.21 5.92
C THR A 180 13.67 -2.47 5.57
N HIS A 181 12.95 -2.92 4.53
CA HIS A 181 11.65 -2.36 4.17
C HIS A 181 10.65 -2.45 5.32
N SER A 182 10.52 -3.64 5.95
CA SER A 182 9.61 -3.85 7.09
C SER A 182 9.99 -2.97 8.28
N LEU A 183 11.29 -2.89 8.62
CA LEU A 183 11.78 -2.01 9.67
C LEU A 183 11.48 -0.54 9.38
N THR A 184 11.66 -0.11 8.13
CA THR A 184 11.32 1.25 7.71
C THR A 184 9.84 1.56 7.91
N LEU A 185 8.94 0.61 7.56
CA LEU A 185 7.51 0.77 7.80
C LEU A 185 7.20 0.90 9.30
N VAL A 186 7.83 0.10 10.16
CA VAL A 186 7.66 0.21 11.62
C VAL A 186 8.13 1.58 12.10
N LEU A 187 9.28 2.07 11.64
CA LEU A 187 9.77 3.40 11.98
C LEU A 187 8.81 4.51 11.52
N VAL A 188 8.24 4.39 10.32
CA VAL A 188 7.24 5.32 9.82
C VAL A 188 5.99 5.33 10.72
N ILE A 189 5.49 4.16 11.09
CA ILE A 189 4.31 4.05 11.96
C ILE A 189 4.59 4.64 13.35
N VAL A 190 5.74 4.34 13.94
CA VAL A 190 6.05 4.78 15.31
C VAL A 190 6.44 6.27 15.36
N ALA A 191 7.30 6.72 14.45
CA ALA A 191 7.89 8.06 14.51
C ALA A 191 7.17 9.10 13.64
N LEU A 192 6.64 8.70 12.48
CA LEU A 192 6.08 9.60 11.48
C LEU A 192 4.57 9.50 11.32
N ALA A 193 3.87 8.73 12.17
CA ALA A 193 2.41 8.62 12.12
C ALA A 193 1.68 9.99 12.10
N PRO A 194 2.09 11.01 12.89
CA PRO A 194 1.46 12.32 12.83
C PRO A 194 1.62 13.02 11.47
N LEU A 195 2.78 12.89 10.85
CA LEU A 195 3.04 13.44 9.52
C LEU A 195 2.31 12.64 8.45
N ALA A 196 2.31 11.31 8.55
CA ALA A 196 1.60 10.43 7.63
C ALA A 196 0.07 10.65 7.68
N SER A 197 -0.49 11.08 8.80
CA SER A 197 -1.90 11.46 8.89
C SER A 197 -2.26 12.67 8.04
N ASN A 198 -1.29 13.54 7.70
CA ASN A 198 -1.49 14.71 6.84
C ASN A 198 -1.26 14.42 5.34
N VAL A 199 -0.98 13.18 4.97
CA VAL A 199 -0.86 12.78 3.55
C VAL A 199 -2.23 12.95 2.88
N PRO A 200 -2.32 13.78 1.84
CA PRO A 200 -3.55 14.06 1.11
C PRO A 200 -3.93 12.96 0.12
#